data_b52f95fec2a2388791c9be021f2e2a73
#
_entry.id   b52f95fec2a2388791c9be021f2e2a73
#
_cell.length_a   1.000
_cell.length_b   1.000
_cell.length_c   1.000
_cell.angle_alpha   90.00
_cell.angle_beta   90.00
_cell.angle_gamma   90.00
#
_symmetry.space_group_name_H-M   'P 1'
#
loop_
_entity.id
_entity.type
_entity.pdbx_description
1 polymer ?
#
loop_
_entity_poly.entity_id
_entity_poly.type
_entity_poly.pdbx_seq_one_letter_code
_entity_poly.pdbx_strand_id
1 'polypeptide(L)'
;ERLSEIFADAPRFSTFGEVEVALEQERVGFHSPVWFWVDIVDEDGERQGEWHRTTAGRVLFNSIIPDEMGFLNQTFGKKELGDLVFDCFTTVGLSRTTEFLDNLKDFGFRYATMGGVSVGVEDLEIPAEKLEILHDADEQVARFQRAYSSGFISNGERYNKVIDTWTHANNDVADAMVRHLERSKNGFNP
;
A
#
# COMPACT_ATOMS: atom_id res chain seq x y z
N GLU A 1 12.07 22.80 -1.19
CA GLU A 1 13.45 22.84 -0.63
C GLU A 1 13.93 21.45 -0.16
N ARG A 2 13.23 20.72 0.71
CA ARG A 2 13.66 19.38 1.19
C ARG A 2 13.82 18.33 0.08
N LEU A 3 12.98 18.33 -0.93
CA LEU A 3 13.06 17.34 -2.03
C LEU A 3 14.26 17.59 -2.97
N SER A 4 14.67 18.84 -3.17
CA SER A 4 15.84 19.16 -3.98
C SER A 4 17.15 18.72 -3.32
N GLU A 5 17.22 18.76 -1.98
CA GLU A 5 18.39 18.30 -1.22
C GLU A 5 18.55 16.77 -1.28
N ILE A 6 17.45 16.02 -1.19
CA ILE A 6 17.46 14.55 -1.24
C ILE A 6 17.98 14.03 -2.58
N PHE A 7 17.70 14.72 -3.69
CA PHE A 7 18.13 14.33 -5.02
C PHE A 7 19.45 14.95 -5.48
N ALA A 8 20.10 15.81 -4.66
CA ALA A 8 21.36 16.46 -5.04
C ALA A 8 22.48 15.45 -5.29
N ASP A 9 22.61 14.43 -4.44
CA ASP A 9 23.61 13.38 -4.51
C ASP A 9 23.06 12.03 -4.98
N ALA A 10 21.80 11.99 -5.46
CA ALA A 10 21.16 10.75 -5.90
C ALA A 10 21.84 10.18 -7.15
N PRO A 11 22.08 8.87 -7.21
CA PRO A 11 22.68 8.22 -8.37
C PRO A 11 21.78 8.34 -9.60
N ARG A 12 22.41 8.30 -10.78
CA ARG A 12 21.74 8.40 -12.08
C ARG A 12 21.87 7.08 -12.81
N PHE A 13 20.74 6.60 -13.35
CA PHE A 13 20.66 5.37 -14.11
C PHE A 13 19.94 5.62 -15.43
N SER A 14 20.43 4.99 -16.49
CA SER A 14 19.84 5.11 -17.83
C SER A 14 19.08 3.84 -18.25
N THR A 15 19.31 2.73 -17.56
CA THR A 15 18.68 1.44 -17.89
C THR A 15 18.16 0.74 -16.63
N PHE A 16 17.15 -0.10 -16.81
CA PHE A 16 16.58 -0.93 -15.72
C PHE A 16 17.65 -1.88 -15.13
N GLY A 17 18.53 -2.46 -15.99
CA GLY A 17 19.59 -3.36 -15.56
C GLY A 17 20.63 -2.70 -14.66
N GLU A 18 20.96 -1.42 -14.89
CA GLU A 18 21.84 -0.67 -13.99
C GLU A 18 21.26 -0.55 -12.58
N VAL A 19 19.95 -0.32 -12.46
CA VAL A 19 19.27 -0.24 -11.18
C VAL A 19 19.22 -1.60 -10.49
N GLU A 20 18.97 -2.69 -11.24
CA GLU A 20 18.96 -4.05 -10.72
C GLU A 20 20.33 -4.44 -10.16
N VAL A 21 21.41 -4.19 -10.90
CA VAL A 21 22.80 -4.43 -10.44
C VAL A 21 23.14 -3.59 -9.21
N ALA A 22 22.72 -2.32 -9.18
CA ALA A 22 22.98 -1.45 -8.03
C ALA A 22 22.24 -1.91 -6.76
N LEU A 23 21.03 -2.49 -6.92
CA LEU A 23 20.29 -3.12 -5.84
C LEU A 23 20.93 -4.42 -5.35
N GLU A 24 21.36 -5.30 -6.27
CA GLU A 24 22.05 -6.54 -5.93
C GLU A 24 23.38 -6.28 -5.21
N GLN A 25 24.04 -5.17 -5.53
CA GLN A 25 25.26 -4.72 -4.86
C GLN A 25 25.02 -3.92 -3.58
N GLU A 26 23.76 -3.80 -3.13
CA GLU A 26 23.34 -3.04 -1.95
C GLU A 26 23.78 -1.55 -1.98
N ARG A 27 24.07 -1.01 -3.16
CA ARG A 27 24.42 0.41 -3.32
C ARG A 27 23.22 1.33 -3.16
N VAL A 28 22.05 0.85 -3.53
CA VAL A 28 20.75 1.51 -3.37
C VAL A 28 19.76 0.53 -2.77
N GLY A 29 18.81 1.03 -1.99
CA GLY A 29 17.65 0.26 -1.54
C GLY A 29 16.42 0.58 -2.40
N PHE A 30 15.34 -0.20 -2.26
CA PHE A 30 14.09 0.01 -3.02
C PHE A 30 13.50 1.42 -2.88
N HIS A 31 13.67 2.05 -1.71
CA HIS A 31 13.18 3.39 -1.42
C HIS A 31 14.22 4.49 -1.66
N SER A 32 15.44 4.12 -2.08
CA SER A 32 16.49 5.11 -2.35
C SER A 32 16.08 6.03 -3.50
N PRO A 33 16.24 7.35 -3.32
CA PRO A 33 16.01 8.32 -4.38
C PRO A 33 17.04 8.13 -5.49
N VAL A 34 16.59 8.12 -6.73
CA VAL A 34 17.43 7.96 -7.93
C VAL A 34 16.93 8.89 -9.04
N TRP A 35 17.84 9.26 -9.93
CA TRP A 35 17.49 9.83 -11.21
C TRP A 35 17.45 8.71 -12.25
N PHE A 36 16.36 8.62 -12.98
CA PHE A 36 16.19 7.66 -14.05
C PHE A 36 15.92 8.36 -15.38
N TRP A 37 16.61 7.93 -16.42
CA TRP A 37 16.40 8.44 -17.76
C TRP A 37 15.19 7.75 -18.38
N VAL A 38 14.21 8.55 -18.82
CA VAL A 38 13.01 8.05 -19.50
C VAL A 38 12.98 8.58 -20.92
N ASP A 39 12.92 7.66 -21.87
CA ASP A 39 12.71 8.02 -23.28
C ASP A 39 11.23 8.31 -23.51
N ILE A 40 10.92 9.52 -23.91
CA ILE A 40 9.59 9.97 -24.30
C ILE A 40 9.58 10.09 -25.81
N VAL A 41 8.59 9.47 -26.46
CA VAL A 41 8.34 9.67 -27.90
C VAL A 41 7.31 10.78 -28.01
N ASP A 42 7.65 11.88 -28.68
CA ASP A 42 6.74 13.00 -28.92
C ASP A 42 5.73 12.67 -30.03
N GLU A 43 4.78 13.57 -30.25
CA GLU A 43 3.72 13.41 -31.27
C GLU A 43 4.30 13.35 -32.72
N ASP A 44 5.51 13.87 -32.94
CA ASP A 44 6.22 13.85 -34.21
C ASP A 44 7.08 12.59 -34.39
N GLY A 45 7.13 11.69 -33.37
CA GLY A 45 7.90 10.46 -33.39
C GLY A 45 9.38 10.65 -33.06
N GLU A 46 9.80 11.84 -32.65
CA GLU A 46 11.16 12.07 -32.15
C GLU A 46 11.32 11.56 -30.72
N ARG A 47 12.45 10.89 -30.44
CA ARG A 47 12.78 10.43 -29.10
C ARG A 47 13.47 11.56 -28.35
N GLN A 48 12.75 12.09 -27.34
CA GLN A 48 13.31 13.00 -26.36
C GLN A 48 13.34 12.29 -25.03
N GLY A 49 14.49 12.28 -24.35
CA GLY A 49 14.59 11.72 -23.03
C GLY A 49 14.75 12.78 -21.98
N GLU A 50 14.20 12.53 -20.80
CA GLU A 50 14.40 13.40 -19.64
C GLU A 50 14.72 12.62 -18.38
N TRP A 51 15.39 13.33 -17.44
CA TRP A 51 15.72 12.78 -16.13
C TRP A 51 14.54 12.90 -15.16
N HIS A 52 13.97 11.77 -14.77
CA HIS A 52 12.91 11.71 -13.77
C HIS A 52 13.46 11.47 -12.37
N ARG A 53 12.91 12.20 -11.39
CA ARG A 53 13.13 11.95 -9.96
C ARG A 53 12.22 10.83 -9.52
N THR A 54 12.80 9.72 -9.07
CA THR A 54 12.04 8.53 -8.71
C THR A 54 12.75 7.73 -7.62
N THR A 55 12.31 6.51 -7.37
CA THR A 55 12.98 5.56 -6.49
C THR A 55 13.36 4.30 -7.26
N ALA A 56 14.40 3.60 -6.79
CA ALA A 56 14.86 2.36 -7.43
C ALA A 56 13.74 1.32 -7.58
N GLY A 57 12.87 1.17 -6.56
CA GLY A 57 11.73 0.25 -6.62
C GLY A 57 10.70 0.62 -7.69
N ARG A 58 10.43 1.92 -7.92
CA ARG A 58 9.54 2.34 -9.01
C ARG A 58 10.14 2.09 -10.37
N VAL A 59 11.44 2.30 -10.54
CA VAL A 59 12.15 1.95 -11.78
C VAL A 59 12.00 0.46 -12.07
N LEU A 60 12.25 -0.40 -11.09
CA LEU A 60 12.09 -1.84 -11.25
C LEU A 60 10.66 -2.24 -11.60
N PHE A 61 9.67 -1.62 -10.96
CA PHE A 61 8.28 -1.89 -11.29
C PHE A 61 7.94 -1.52 -12.74
N ASN A 62 8.50 -0.42 -13.24
CA ASN A 62 8.31 -0.01 -14.63
C ASN A 62 8.95 -0.98 -15.65
N SER A 63 9.91 -1.82 -15.24
CA SER A 63 10.50 -2.82 -16.15
C SER A 63 9.52 -3.91 -16.61
N ILE A 64 8.40 -4.09 -15.91
CA ILE A 64 7.36 -5.06 -16.28
C ILE A 64 6.14 -4.41 -16.94
N ILE A 65 6.05 -3.10 -16.94
CA ILE A 65 4.95 -2.35 -17.56
C ILE A 65 5.14 -2.32 -19.08
N PRO A 66 4.10 -2.55 -19.88
CA PRO A 66 4.20 -2.40 -21.34
C PRO A 66 4.64 -0.98 -21.75
N ASP A 67 5.52 -0.88 -22.73
CA ASP A 67 6.10 0.39 -23.19
C ASP A 67 5.05 1.42 -23.60
N GLU A 68 3.91 0.95 -24.12
CA GLU A 68 2.79 1.78 -24.56
C GLU A 68 2.10 2.54 -23.40
N MET A 69 2.32 2.10 -22.14
CA MET A 69 1.80 2.76 -20.95
C MET A 69 2.70 3.90 -20.45
N GLY A 70 3.92 3.99 -20.97
CA GLY A 70 4.91 4.96 -20.54
C GLY A 70 5.44 4.71 -19.13
N PHE A 71 6.24 5.64 -18.62
CA PHE A 71 6.84 5.54 -17.29
C PHE A 71 5.90 6.03 -16.20
N LEU A 72 5.53 5.15 -15.27
CA LEU A 72 4.60 5.43 -14.18
C LEU A 72 5.35 5.72 -12.87
N ASN A 73 5.40 6.99 -12.48
CA ASN A 73 6.12 7.45 -11.28
C ASN A 73 5.20 7.66 -10.07
N GLN A 74 4.49 6.62 -9.68
CA GLN A 74 3.58 6.66 -8.52
C GLN A 74 3.72 5.41 -7.64
N THR A 75 3.09 5.43 -6.49
CA THR A 75 2.98 4.25 -5.62
C THR A 75 1.71 3.50 -5.97
N PHE A 76 1.83 2.18 -6.09
CA PHE A 76 0.71 1.31 -6.42
C PHE A 76 0.29 0.50 -5.19
N GLY A 77 -0.89 0.79 -4.66
CA GLY A 77 -1.61 -0.05 -3.72
C GLY A 77 -2.55 -1.00 -4.46
N LYS A 78 -3.39 -1.72 -3.72
CA LYS A 78 -4.32 -2.70 -4.29
C LYS A 78 -5.30 -2.09 -5.31
N LYS A 79 -5.81 -0.89 -5.01
CA LYS A 79 -6.77 -0.19 -5.88
C LYS A 79 -6.09 0.29 -7.14
N GLU A 80 -4.97 0.98 -6.99
CA GLU A 80 -4.19 1.54 -8.10
C GLU A 80 -3.68 0.46 -9.05
N LEU A 81 -3.34 -0.74 -8.52
CA LEU A 81 -2.99 -1.90 -9.37
C LEU A 81 -4.21 -2.41 -10.16
N GLY A 82 -5.40 -2.41 -9.56
CA GLY A 82 -6.64 -2.76 -10.29
C GLY A 82 -6.93 -1.80 -11.43
N ASP A 83 -6.80 -0.50 -11.16
CA ASP A 83 -6.98 0.54 -12.17
C ASP A 83 -5.93 0.41 -13.28
N LEU A 84 -4.66 0.17 -12.93
CA LEU A 84 -3.57 -0.04 -13.89
C LEU A 84 -3.82 -1.25 -14.82
N VAL A 85 -4.32 -2.37 -14.29
CA VAL A 85 -4.67 -3.54 -15.10
C VAL A 85 -5.79 -3.21 -16.09
N PHE A 86 -6.78 -2.44 -15.67
CA PHE A 86 -7.87 -2.00 -16.54
C PHE A 86 -7.36 -1.06 -17.64
N ASP A 87 -6.51 -0.08 -17.29
CA ASP A 87 -5.90 0.85 -18.25
C ASP A 87 -5.00 0.11 -19.25
N CYS A 88 -4.23 -0.88 -18.76
CA CYS A 88 -3.43 -1.74 -19.62
C CYS A 88 -4.33 -2.50 -20.61
N PHE A 89 -5.41 -3.12 -20.15
CA PHE A 89 -6.34 -3.83 -21.02
C PHE A 89 -6.96 -2.93 -22.11
N THR A 90 -7.31 -1.72 -21.76
CA THR A 90 -7.91 -0.76 -22.73
C THR A 90 -6.90 -0.22 -23.70
N THR A 91 -5.62 -0.09 -23.32
CA THR A 91 -4.55 0.48 -24.14
C THR A 91 -3.90 -0.55 -25.06
N VAL A 92 -3.49 -1.70 -24.51
CA VAL A 92 -2.67 -2.68 -25.25
C VAL A 92 -3.42 -3.98 -25.59
N GLY A 93 -4.65 -4.14 -25.11
CA GLY A 93 -5.52 -5.29 -25.38
C GLY A 93 -5.16 -6.54 -24.57
N LEU A 94 -5.99 -7.60 -24.76
CA LEU A 94 -6.00 -8.80 -23.90
C LEU A 94 -4.64 -9.52 -23.85
N SER A 95 -3.99 -9.74 -24.99
CA SER A 95 -2.76 -10.55 -25.06
C SER A 95 -1.62 -9.94 -24.25
N ARG A 96 -1.37 -8.64 -24.45
CA ARG A 96 -0.30 -7.91 -23.74
C ARG A 96 -0.64 -7.75 -22.25
N THR A 97 -1.92 -7.58 -21.93
CA THR A 97 -2.37 -7.52 -20.52
C THR A 97 -2.14 -8.84 -19.81
N THR A 98 -2.36 -9.98 -20.48
CA THR A 98 -2.08 -11.29 -19.89
C THR A 98 -0.59 -11.46 -19.59
N GLU A 99 0.28 -11.07 -20.53
CA GLU A 99 1.73 -11.07 -20.34
C GLU A 99 2.14 -10.17 -19.16
N PHE A 100 1.58 -8.95 -19.10
CA PHE A 100 1.80 -8.05 -17.97
C PHE A 100 1.37 -8.65 -16.63
N LEU A 101 0.22 -9.31 -16.56
CA LEU A 101 -0.27 -9.96 -15.34
C LEU A 101 0.64 -11.13 -14.89
N ASP A 102 1.17 -11.91 -15.82
CA ASP A 102 2.14 -12.96 -15.51
C ASP A 102 3.45 -12.36 -14.97
N ASN A 103 3.97 -11.32 -15.61
CA ASN A 103 5.13 -10.60 -15.14
C ASN A 103 4.90 -9.96 -13.76
N LEU A 104 3.72 -9.36 -13.55
CA LEU A 104 3.35 -8.75 -12.26
C LEU A 104 3.30 -9.78 -11.12
N LYS A 105 2.74 -10.95 -11.39
CA LYS A 105 2.70 -12.07 -10.44
C LYS A 105 4.12 -12.52 -10.08
N ASP A 106 4.97 -12.77 -11.07
CA ASP A 106 6.34 -13.25 -10.86
C ASP A 106 7.20 -12.19 -10.16
N PHE A 107 7.04 -10.93 -10.53
CA PHE A 107 7.65 -9.78 -9.86
C PHE A 107 7.23 -9.72 -8.38
N GLY A 108 5.93 -9.81 -8.10
CA GLY A 108 5.40 -9.79 -6.74
C GLY A 108 5.95 -10.93 -5.88
N PHE A 109 5.98 -12.16 -6.39
CA PHE A 109 6.53 -13.30 -5.67
C PHE A 109 8.03 -13.20 -5.43
N ARG A 110 8.80 -12.75 -6.44
CA ARG A 110 10.25 -12.55 -6.31
C ARG A 110 10.57 -11.58 -5.17
N TYR A 111 9.96 -10.40 -5.17
CA TYR A 111 10.27 -9.36 -4.19
C TYR A 111 9.65 -9.61 -2.82
N ALA A 112 8.51 -10.27 -2.73
CA ALA A 112 7.96 -10.73 -1.45
C ALA A 112 8.87 -11.79 -0.79
N THR A 113 9.42 -12.70 -1.57
CA THR A 113 10.38 -13.69 -1.09
C THR A 113 11.70 -13.05 -0.63
N MET A 114 12.22 -12.08 -1.39
CA MET A 114 13.44 -11.34 -1.02
C MET A 114 13.21 -10.50 0.25
N GLY A 115 12.04 -9.90 0.39
CA GLY A 115 11.68 -9.11 1.56
C GLY A 115 11.58 -9.94 2.84
N GLY A 116 11.25 -11.24 2.72
CA GLY A 116 11.23 -12.18 3.84
C GLY A 116 10.32 -11.74 5.00
N VAL A 117 9.22 -11.03 4.71
CA VAL A 117 8.33 -10.50 5.73
C VAL A 117 7.63 -11.64 6.46
N SER A 118 7.79 -11.70 7.77
CA SER A 118 7.12 -12.65 8.65
C SER A 118 6.34 -11.88 9.71
N VAL A 119 5.08 -12.27 9.95
CA VAL A 119 4.24 -11.70 11.00
C VAL A 119 3.96 -12.78 12.03
N GLY A 120 4.36 -12.54 13.27
CA GLY A 120 4.05 -13.38 14.42
C GLY A 120 2.85 -12.85 15.20
N VAL A 121 2.23 -13.70 16.01
CA VAL A 121 1.14 -13.24 16.91
C VAL A 121 1.66 -12.21 17.91
N GLU A 122 2.93 -12.29 18.26
CA GLU A 122 3.60 -11.38 19.21
C GLU A 122 3.80 -9.96 18.61
N ASP A 123 3.78 -9.82 17.30
CA ASP A 123 3.88 -8.52 16.61
C ASP A 123 2.57 -7.72 16.69
N LEU A 124 1.47 -8.39 17.03
CA LEU A 124 0.15 -7.77 17.19
C LEU A 124 0.02 -7.24 18.63
N GLU A 125 0.55 -6.06 18.87
CA GLU A 125 0.43 -5.39 20.16
C GLU A 125 -1.01 -4.95 20.44
N ILE A 126 -1.47 -5.20 21.67
CA ILE A 126 -2.82 -4.79 22.11
C ILE A 126 -2.78 -3.29 22.43
N PRO A 127 -3.53 -2.44 21.72
CA PRO A 127 -3.55 -1.01 22.01
C PRO A 127 -4.16 -0.73 23.38
N ALA A 128 -3.62 0.28 24.10
CA ALA A 128 -4.10 0.66 25.43
C ALA A 128 -5.57 1.14 25.40
N GLU A 129 -5.99 1.74 24.31
CA GLU A 129 -7.35 2.24 24.08
C GLU A 129 -8.41 1.13 24.04
N LYS A 130 -8.02 -0.12 23.82
CA LYS A 130 -8.94 -1.26 23.76
C LYS A 130 -9.83 -1.36 24.99
N LEU A 131 -9.25 -1.19 26.18
CA LEU A 131 -10.01 -1.32 27.44
C LEU A 131 -11.08 -0.24 27.59
N GLU A 132 -10.79 0.97 27.16
CA GLU A 132 -11.73 2.10 27.20
C GLU A 132 -12.87 1.87 26.20
N ILE A 133 -12.54 1.50 24.96
CA ILE A 133 -13.54 1.20 23.91
C ILE A 133 -14.50 0.08 24.36
N LEU A 134 -13.96 -0.99 24.96
CA LEU A 134 -14.80 -2.09 25.45
C LEU A 134 -15.68 -1.67 26.63
N HIS A 135 -15.15 -0.86 27.54
CA HIS A 135 -15.90 -0.34 28.68
C HIS A 135 -17.07 0.53 28.22
N ASP A 136 -16.83 1.43 27.28
CA ASP A 136 -17.89 2.29 26.73
C ASP A 136 -18.97 1.48 25.98
N ALA A 137 -18.57 0.44 25.25
CA ALA A 137 -19.49 -0.47 24.59
C ALA A 137 -20.36 -1.24 25.63
N ASP A 138 -19.76 -1.76 26.69
CA ASP A 138 -20.48 -2.45 27.77
C ASP A 138 -21.48 -1.53 28.47
N GLU A 139 -21.11 -0.27 28.73
CA GLU A 139 -22.03 0.71 29.31
C GLU A 139 -23.23 0.99 28.39
N GLN A 140 -23.00 1.11 27.07
CA GLN A 140 -24.08 1.31 26.10
C GLN A 140 -25.01 0.10 26.07
N VAL A 141 -24.48 -1.11 26.03
CA VAL A 141 -25.24 -2.36 26.08
C VAL A 141 -26.08 -2.43 27.36
N ALA A 142 -25.51 -2.06 28.50
CA ALA A 142 -26.24 -2.02 29.76
C ALA A 142 -27.37 -1.01 29.76
N ARG A 143 -27.21 0.13 29.08
CA ARG A 143 -28.31 1.14 28.90
C ARG A 143 -29.46 0.55 28.05
N PHE A 144 -29.13 -0.13 26.94
CA PHE A 144 -30.19 -0.75 26.10
C PHE A 144 -30.89 -1.89 26.83
N GLN A 145 -30.18 -2.67 27.64
CA GLN A 145 -30.78 -3.72 28.46
C GLN A 145 -31.77 -3.13 29.50
N ARG A 146 -31.41 -2.01 30.14
CA ARG A 146 -32.31 -1.30 31.08
C ARG A 146 -33.52 -0.73 30.37
N ALA A 147 -33.35 -0.12 29.20
CA ALA A 147 -34.45 0.41 28.40
C ALA A 147 -35.44 -0.69 27.98
N TYR A 148 -34.95 -1.85 27.61
CA TYR A 148 -35.78 -3.04 27.32
C TYR A 148 -36.54 -3.52 28.58
N SER A 149 -35.85 -3.68 29.70
CA SER A 149 -36.48 -4.13 30.95
C SER A 149 -37.52 -3.17 31.45
N SER A 150 -37.40 -1.88 31.13
CA SER A 150 -38.41 -0.83 31.47
C SER A 150 -39.50 -0.68 30.41
N GLY A 151 -39.51 -1.49 29.35
CA GLY A 151 -40.55 -1.46 28.30
C GLY A 151 -40.43 -0.30 27.29
N PHE A 152 -39.32 0.47 27.31
CA PHE A 152 -39.13 1.60 26.38
C PHE A 152 -38.77 1.17 24.97
N ILE A 153 -38.10 0.01 24.80
CA ILE A 153 -37.72 -0.55 23.50
C ILE A 153 -38.17 -2.00 23.38
N SER A 154 -38.39 -2.45 22.16
CA SER A 154 -38.70 -3.84 21.86
C SER A 154 -37.46 -4.74 21.93
N ASN A 155 -37.65 -6.08 22.01
CA ASN A 155 -36.56 -7.01 21.98
C ASN A 155 -35.76 -6.97 20.66
N GLY A 156 -36.45 -6.72 19.53
CA GLY A 156 -35.79 -6.55 18.22
C GLY A 156 -34.90 -5.31 18.17
N GLU A 157 -35.41 -4.17 18.71
CA GLU A 157 -34.59 -2.95 18.79
C GLU A 157 -33.41 -3.10 19.72
N ARG A 158 -33.58 -3.73 20.88
CA ARG A 158 -32.47 -4.06 21.80
C ARG A 158 -31.41 -4.89 21.09
N TYR A 159 -31.81 -5.96 20.40
CA TYR A 159 -30.92 -6.85 19.67
C TYR A 159 -30.10 -6.08 18.62
N ASN A 160 -30.76 -5.31 17.78
CA ASN A 160 -30.09 -4.52 16.75
C ASN A 160 -29.11 -3.51 17.35
N LYS A 161 -29.54 -2.77 18.38
CA LYS A 161 -28.67 -1.78 19.06
C LYS A 161 -27.43 -2.42 19.70
N VAL A 162 -27.55 -3.61 20.26
CA VAL A 162 -26.44 -4.35 20.83
C VAL A 162 -25.46 -4.80 19.73
N ILE A 163 -25.97 -5.34 18.62
CA ILE A 163 -25.13 -5.72 17.47
C ILE A 163 -24.40 -4.50 16.90
N ASP A 164 -25.09 -3.38 16.69
CA ASP A 164 -24.50 -2.16 16.19
C ASP A 164 -23.38 -1.65 17.12
N THR A 165 -23.62 -1.65 18.43
CA THR A 165 -22.62 -1.23 19.42
C THR A 165 -21.35 -2.07 19.33
N TRP A 166 -21.49 -3.40 19.28
CA TRP A 166 -20.32 -4.29 19.19
C TRP A 166 -19.63 -4.23 17.83
N THR A 167 -20.38 -3.96 16.75
CA THR A 167 -19.80 -3.75 15.42
C THR A 167 -18.94 -2.48 15.40
N HIS A 168 -19.42 -1.39 15.96
CA HIS A 168 -18.65 -0.16 16.10
C HIS A 168 -17.41 -0.36 16.98
N ALA A 169 -17.58 -0.95 18.17
CA ALA A 169 -16.44 -1.21 19.05
C ALA A 169 -15.37 -2.09 18.41
N ASN A 170 -15.77 -3.10 17.61
CA ASN A 170 -14.81 -3.93 16.86
C ASN A 170 -14.03 -3.13 15.82
N ASN A 171 -14.69 -2.24 15.08
CA ASN A 171 -14.05 -1.37 14.11
C ASN A 171 -13.10 -0.38 14.81
N ASP A 172 -13.54 0.24 15.91
CA ASP A 172 -12.72 1.19 16.66
C ASP A 172 -11.46 0.54 17.25
N VAL A 173 -11.57 -0.71 17.74
CA VAL A 173 -10.42 -1.49 18.21
C VAL A 173 -9.47 -1.83 17.06
N ALA A 174 -10.01 -2.22 15.88
CA ALA A 174 -9.20 -2.51 14.70
C ALA A 174 -8.44 -1.26 14.24
N ASP A 175 -9.11 -0.12 14.17
CA ASP A 175 -8.50 1.15 13.80
C ASP A 175 -7.44 1.61 14.83
N ALA A 176 -7.70 1.40 16.12
CA ALA A 176 -6.73 1.70 17.17
C ALA A 176 -5.49 0.82 17.05
N MET A 177 -5.66 -0.47 16.72
CA MET A 177 -4.57 -1.40 16.50
C MET A 177 -3.71 -0.99 15.30
N VAL A 178 -4.32 -0.65 14.15
CA VAL A 178 -3.60 -0.18 12.96
C VAL A 178 -2.81 1.08 13.28
N ARG A 179 -3.45 2.07 13.93
CA ARG A 179 -2.76 3.31 14.36
C ARG A 179 -1.60 3.05 15.32
N HIS A 180 -1.72 2.03 16.18
CA HIS A 180 -0.65 1.66 17.10
C HIS A 180 0.53 1.05 16.36
N LEU A 181 0.27 0.12 15.44
CA LEU A 181 1.29 -0.49 14.57
C LEU A 181 2.03 0.54 13.72
N GLU A 182 1.31 1.50 13.12
CA GLU A 182 1.91 2.60 12.33
C GLU A 182 2.84 3.50 13.16
N ARG A 183 2.60 3.60 14.46
CA ARG A 183 3.40 4.42 15.40
C ARG A 183 4.49 3.65 16.11
N SER A 184 4.65 2.36 15.83
CA SER A 184 5.64 1.53 16.51
C SER A 184 7.03 2.16 16.44
N LYS A 185 7.64 2.38 17.63
CA LYS A 185 8.89 3.13 17.77
C LYS A 185 10.12 2.39 17.23
N ASN A 186 10.00 1.10 16.94
CA ASN A 186 11.12 0.26 16.52
C ASN A 186 11.34 0.25 15.00
N GLY A 187 10.55 1.02 14.24
CA GLY A 187 10.66 1.04 12.77
C GLY A 187 10.22 -0.27 12.10
N PHE A 188 9.79 -1.24 12.88
CA PHE A 188 9.19 -2.48 12.41
C PHE A 188 7.67 -2.28 12.35
N ASN A 189 7.13 -2.34 11.15
CA ASN A 189 5.70 -2.32 10.89
C ASN A 189 5.37 -3.62 10.15
N PRO A 190 4.82 -4.63 10.85
CA PRO A 190 4.52 -5.94 10.29
C PRO A 190 3.42 -5.92 9.23
#